data_146bf9e6aea1a1cfab37f655169df5f1
#
_entry.id   146bf9e6aea1a1cfab37f655169df5f1
#
_cell.length_a   1.000
_cell.length_b   1.000
_cell.length_c   1.000
_cell.angle_alpha   90.00
_cell.angle_beta   90.00
_cell.angle_gamma   90.00
#
_symmetry.space_group_name_H-M   'P 1'
#
loop_
_entity.id
_entity.type
_entity.pdbx_description
1 polymer ?
#
loop_
_entity_poly.entity_id
_entity_poly.type
_entity_poly.pdbx_seq_one_letter_code
_entity_poly.pdbx_strand_id
1 'polypeptide(L)' 'MRGRNLTEYEKELIFEKWQDRIPTKVIAMELGVSYMCIYNQLKRRNLVG' A
#
# COMPACT_ATOMS: atom_id res chain seq x y z
N MET A 1 -10.61 8.68 12.28
CA MET A 1 -10.17 9.07 11.57
C MET A 1 -10.01 8.61 10.48
N ARG A 2 -9.93 8.90 9.74
CA ARG A 2 -9.82 8.52 8.73
C ARG A 2 -8.69 8.42 8.19
N GLY A 3 -8.26 7.87 7.50
CA GLY A 3 -7.05 7.49 6.90
C GLY A 3 -5.96 8.46 7.22
N ARG A 4 -4.77 8.04 7.32
CA ARG A 4 -3.65 8.92 7.54
C ARG A 4 -2.84 8.99 6.25
N ASN A 5 -2.06 10.05 6.12
CA ASN A 5 -1.19 10.20 4.97
C ASN A 5 0.01 9.28 5.12
N LEU A 6 0.36 8.62 4.04
CA LEU A 6 1.52 7.75 4.04
C LEU A 6 2.77 8.57 3.82
N THR A 7 3.84 8.19 4.52
CA THR A 7 5.13 8.82 4.29
C THR A 7 5.74 8.26 3.00
N GLU A 8 6.76 8.94 2.49
CA GLU A 8 7.46 8.44 1.31
C GLU A 8 8.04 7.05 1.58
N TYR A 9 8.56 6.85 2.77
CA TYR A 9 9.10 5.55 3.16
C TYR A 9 8.03 4.47 3.07
N GLU A 10 6.85 4.78 3.58
CA GLU A 10 5.76 3.79 3.57
C GLU A 10 5.31 3.48 2.15
N LYS A 11 5.29 4.49 1.29
CA LYS A 11 4.91 4.27 -0.10
C LYS A 11 5.90 3.33 -0.79
N GLU A 12 7.17 3.49 -0.49
CA GLU A 12 8.19 2.60 -1.06
C GLU A 12 8.04 1.19 -0.52
N LEU A 13 7.72 1.06 0.77
CA LEU A 13 7.50 -0.25 1.36
C LEU A 13 6.34 -0.98 0.68
N ILE A 14 5.28 -0.25 0.39
CA ILE A 14 4.13 -0.84 -0.29
C ILE A 14 4.57 -1.44 -1.62
N PHE A 15 5.34 -0.69 -2.37
CA PHE A 15 5.80 -1.13 -3.66
C PHE A 15 6.71 -2.36 -3.54
N GLU A 16 7.66 -2.32 -2.60
CA GLU A 16 8.58 -3.43 -2.40
C GLU A 16 7.84 -4.69 -2.00
N LYS A 17 6.91 -4.57 -1.07
CA LYS A 17 6.15 -5.72 -0.62
C LYS A 17 5.29 -6.29 -1.73
N TRP A 18 4.74 -5.41 -2.55
CA TRP A 18 3.93 -5.84 -3.67
C TRP A 18 4.78 -6.63 -4.67
N GLN A 19 6.02 -6.19 -4.90
CA GLN A 19 6.92 -6.89 -5.80
C GLN A 19 7.30 -8.26 -5.25
N ASP A 20 7.34 -8.39 -3.93
CA ASP A 20 7.60 -9.67 -3.27
C ASP A 20 6.36 -10.57 -3.28
N ARG A 21 5.31 -10.14 -3.94
CA ARG A 21 4.06 -10.90 -4.07
C ARG A 21 3.32 -11.04 -2.76
N ILE A 22 3.54 -10.11 -1.87
CA ILE A 22 2.79 -10.08 -0.62
C ILE A 22 1.40 -9.53 -0.91
N PRO A 23 0.34 -10.23 -0.49
CA PRO A 23 -1.01 -9.76 -0.75
C PRO A 23 -1.23 -8.36 -0.20
N THR A 24 -1.98 -7.55 -0.94
CA THR A 24 -2.25 -6.18 -0.51
C THR A 24 -2.92 -6.13 0.86
N LYS A 25 -3.75 -7.13 1.15
CA LYS A 25 -4.40 -7.21 2.45
C LYS A 25 -3.37 -7.30 3.57
N VAL A 26 -2.33 -8.11 3.35
CA VAL A 26 -1.27 -8.28 4.35
C VAL A 26 -0.47 -7.00 4.48
N ILE A 27 -0.19 -6.35 3.37
CA ILE A 27 0.54 -5.09 3.39
C ILE A 27 -0.22 -4.06 4.21
N ALA A 28 -1.53 -3.98 4.00
CA ALA A 28 -2.37 -3.04 4.74
C ALA A 28 -2.32 -3.32 6.23
N MET A 29 -2.36 -4.58 6.60
CA MET A 29 -2.30 -4.96 8.00
C MET A 29 -0.97 -4.58 8.63
N GLU A 30 0.10 -4.81 7.91
CA GLU A 30 1.42 -4.53 8.44
C GLU A 30 1.65 -3.04 8.64
N LEU A 31 1.11 -2.23 7.75
CA LEU A 31 1.29 -0.80 7.83
C LEU A 31 0.23 -0.11 8.68
N GLY A 32 -0.81 -0.85 9.06
CA GLY A 32 -1.88 -0.28 9.86
C GLY A 32 -2.73 0.72 9.11
N VAL A 33 -2.91 0.50 7.81
CA VAL A 33 -3.74 1.37 6.98
C VAL A 33 -4.82 0.52 6.32
N SER A 34 -5.79 1.20 5.71
CA SER A 34 -6.86 0.48 5.07
C SER A 34 -6.38 -0.15 3.76
N TYR A 35 -7.09 -1.18 3.35
CA TYR A 35 -6.81 -1.85 2.10
C TYR A 35 -6.87 -0.86 0.93
N MET A 36 -7.84 0.05 0.96
CA MET A 36 -7.98 1.02 -0.13
C MET A 36 -6.76 1.92 -0.27
N CYS A 37 -6.11 2.24 0.85
CA CYS A 37 -4.89 3.02 0.80
C CYS A 37 -3.84 2.32 -0.05
N ILE A 38 -3.67 1.02 0.19
CA ILE A 38 -2.68 0.24 -0.55
C ILE A 38 -3.04 0.19 -2.02
N TYR A 39 -4.30 -0.12 -2.28
CA TYR A 39 -4.76 -0.23 -3.65
C TYR A 39 -4.55 1.07 -4.43
N ASN A 40 -4.89 2.20 -3.79
CA ASN A 40 -4.73 3.49 -4.44
C ASN A 40 -3.28 3.80 -4.77
N GLN A 41 -2.36 3.43 -3.89
CA GLN A 41 -0.94 3.65 -4.14
C GLN A 41 -0.47 2.84 -5.34
N LEU A 42 -0.90 1.58 -5.42
CA LEU A 42 -0.53 0.74 -6.54
C LEU A 42 -1.14 1.24 -7.84
N LYS A 43 -2.35 1.73 -7.76
CA LYS A 43 -3.03 2.25 -8.95
C LYS A 43 -2.32 3.49 -9.50
N ARG A 44 -1.80 4.31 -8.61
CA ARG A 44 -1.06 5.50 -9.02
C ARG A 44 0.19 5.14 -9.80
N ARG A 45 0.75 3.96 -9.51
CA ARG A 45 1.95 3.49 -10.21
C ARG A 45 1.61 2.62 -11.41
N ASN A 46 0.31 2.54 -11.74
CA ASN A 46 -0.18 1.72 -12.86
C ASN A 46 0.17 0.25 -12.70
N LEU A 47 0.20 -0.23 -11.46
CA LEU A 47 0.49 -1.63 -11.20
C LEU A 47 -0.77 -2.47 -11.11
N VAL A 48 -1.90 -1.84 -10.85
CA VAL A 48 -3.20 -2.50 -10.79
C VAL A 48 -4.23 -1.57 -11.40
N GLY A 49 -5.37 -2.09 -11.59
CA GLY A 49 -6.47 -1.31 -12.15
C GLY A 49 -6.67 -1.55 -13.58
#